data_6abcb78b9738c406281bb609d34ee151
#
_entry.id   6abcb78b9738c406281bb609d34ee151
#
_cell.length_a   1.000
_cell.length_b   1.000
_cell.length_c   1.000
_cell.angle_alpha   90.00
_cell.angle_beta   90.00
_cell.angle_gamma   90.00
#
_symmetry.space_group_name_H-M   'P 1'
#
loop_
_entity.id
_entity.type
_entity.pdbx_description
1 polymer ?
#
loop_
_entity_poly.entity_id
_entity_poly.type
_entity_poly.pdbx_seq_one_letter_code
_entity_poly.pdbx_strand_id
1 'polypeptide(L)'
;MAAKRFTAELQRVGKTGTMFEVPFDLKAAFGRARPPVRVTIRGHTWRTTPGVYDGVGLVVVNRSVKAATGVDAGDRVRIEIELDTEPREVVVPDDLRAALADVPAARAAFGKLSFSHQREYVQWIEQAKRAETRARRVADTVRRVVSGR
;
A
#
# COMPACT_ATOMS: atom_id res chain seq x y z
N MET A 1 -10.57 -7.39 -13.19
CA MET A 1 -9.83 -7.47 -14.45
C MET A 1 -8.94 -8.70 -14.46
N ALA A 2 -8.76 -9.28 -15.62
CA ALA A 2 -7.96 -10.49 -15.75
C ALA A 2 -6.47 -10.20 -15.48
N ALA A 3 -5.79 -11.18 -14.92
CA ALA A 3 -4.36 -11.11 -14.74
C ALA A 3 -3.62 -11.04 -16.08
N LYS A 4 -2.54 -10.29 -16.13
CA LYS A 4 -1.64 -10.22 -17.28
C LYS A 4 -0.37 -11.01 -16.98
N ARG A 5 0.05 -11.85 -17.91
CA ARG A 5 1.26 -12.66 -17.79
C ARG A 5 2.24 -12.28 -18.88
N PHE A 6 3.50 -12.14 -18.48
CA PHE A 6 4.59 -11.82 -19.41
C PHE A 6 5.91 -12.30 -18.84
N THR A 7 6.94 -12.29 -19.69
CA THR A 7 8.32 -12.57 -19.29
C THR A 7 9.11 -11.28 -19.40
N ALA A 8 9.91 -10.97 -18.39
CA ALA A 8 10.75 -9.78 -18.39
C ALA A 8 12.09 -10.07 -17.74
N GLU A 9 13.11 -9.32 -18.17
CA GLU A 9 14.42 -9.33 -17.54
C GLU A 9 14.42 -8.32 -16.39
N LEU A 10 14.85 -8.74 -15.19
CA LEU A 10 15.00 -7.85 -14.06
C LEU A 10 16.21 -6.95 -14.26
N GLN A 11 16.05 -5.65 -13.99
CA GLN A 11 17.06 -4.64 -14.24
C GLN A 11 17.58 -4.08 -12.94
N ARG A 12 18.87 -3.70 -12.95
CA ARG A 12 19.50 -3.01 -11.84
C ARG A 12 19.11 -1.54 -11.83
N VAL A 13 18.72 -1.02 -10.66
CA VAL A 13 18.46 0.41 -10.44
C VAL A 13 19.36 0.88 -9.30
N GLY A 14 20.21 1.87 -9.57
CA GLY A 14 21.18 2.31 -8.59
C GLY A 14 22.18 1.22 -8.24
N LYS A 15 22.65 1.19 -7.00
CA LYS A 15 23.66 0.22 -6.57
C LYS A 15 23.09 -1.15 -6.24
N THR A 16 21.93 -1.21 -5.64
CA THR A 16 21.35 -2.46 -5.10
C THR A 16 19.89 -2.69 -5.48
N GLY A 17 19.26 -1.71 -6.15
CA GLY A 17 17.85 -1.82 -6.53
C GLY A 17 17.63 -2.77 -7.68
N THR A 18 16.45 -3.37 -7.73
CA THR A 18 16.01 -4.25 -8.81
C THR A 18 14.60 -3.88 -9.20
N MET A 19 14.33 -3.83 -10.50
CA MET A 19 13.01 -3.52 -11.02
C MET A 19 12.73 -4.26 -12.32
N PHE A 20 11.48 -4.24 -12.78
CA PHE A 20 11.15 -4.61 -14.15
C PHE A 20 10.21 -3.58 -14.76
N GLU A 21 10.26 -3.48 -16.08
CA GLU A 21 9.34 -2.65 -16.85
C GLU A 21 8.08 -3.45 -17.18
N VAL A 22 6.93 -2.79 -17.06
CA VAL A 22 5.66 -3.38 -17.48
C VAL A 22 5.52 -3.16 -18.99
N PRO A 23 5.36 -4.23 -19.79
CA PRO A 23 5.40 -4.13 -21.25
C PRO A 23 4.11 -3.65 -21.90
N PHE A 24 3.17 -3.13 -21.11
CA PHE A 24 1.89 -2.64 -21.61
C PHE A 24 1.47 -1.38 -20.86
N ASP A 25 0.48 -0.67 -21.40
CA ASP A 25 -0.06 0.54 -20.77
C ASP A 25 -0.92 0.16 -19.56
N LEU A 26 -0.50 0.58 -18.38
CA LEU A 26 -1.21 0.30 -17.13
C LEU A 26 -2.63 0.88 -17.12
N LYS A 27 -2.80 2.09 -17.64
CA LYS A 27 -4.12 2.73 -17.70
C LYS A 27 -5.05 1.97 -18.63
N ALA A 28 -4.57 1.55 -19.78
CA ALA A 28 -5.36 0.76 -20.73
C ALA A 28 -5.73 -0.61 -20.16
N ALA A 29 -4.79 -1.25 -19.45
CA ALA A 29 -4.99 -2.60 -18.91
C ALA A 29 -5.87 -2.60 -17.66
N PHE A 30 -5.71 -1.62 -16.76
CA PHE A 30 -6.32 -1.63 -15.43
C PHE A 30 -7.21 -0.42 -15.13
N GLY A 31 -7.39 0.48 -16.08
CA GLY A 31 -8.28 1.64 -15.95
C GLY A 31 -7.73 2.81 -15.15
N ARG A 32 -6.51 2.72 -14.63
CA ARG A 32 -5.85 3.77 -13.83
C ARG A 32 -4.40 3.89 -14.24
N ALA A 33 -3.87 5.12 -14.21
CA ALA A 33 -2.47 5.38 -14.55
C ALA A 33 -1.50 4.73 -13.55
N ARG A 34 -1.86 4.72 -12.28
CA ARG A 34 -1.06 4.10 -11.21
C ARG A 34 -1.93 3.13 -10.41
N PRO A 35 -2.26 1.97 -10.98
CA PRO A 35 -3.14 1.02 -10.32
C PRO A 35 -2.41 0.29 -9.20
N PRO A 36 -3.05 0.04 -8.05
CA PRO A 36 -2.52 -0.91 -7.09
C PRO A 36 -2.61 -2.30 -7.71
N VAL A 37 -1.54 -3.09 -7.61
CA VAL A 37 -1.47 -4.41 -8.26
C VAL A 37 -0.93 -5.47 -7.32
N ARG A 38 -1.26 -6.72 -7.63
CA ARG A 38 -0.61 -7.90 -7.08
C ARG A 38 0.32 -8.45 -8.14
N VAL A 39 1.56 -8.68 -7.76
CA VAL A 39 2.59 -9.21 -8.64
C VAL A 39 3.03 -10.56 -8.13
N THR A 40 3.10 -11.55 -9.03
CA THR A 40 3.55 -12.89 -8.69
C THR A 40 4.78 -13.26 -9.51
N ILE A 41 5.85 -13.66 -8.83
CA ILE A 41 7.07 -14.20 -9.44
C ILE A 41 7.41 -15.50 -8.68
N ARG A 42 7.62 -16.58 -9.41
CA ARG A 42 7.99 -17.89 -8.86
C ARG A 42 7.11 -18.33 -7.67
N GLY A 43 5.78 -18.09 -7.80
CA GLY A 43 4.82 -18.49 -6.77
C GLY A 43 4.73 -17.54 -5.58
N HIS A 44 5.56 -16.50 -5.51
CA HIS A 44 5.51 -15.49 -4.46
C HIS A 44 4.73 -14.28 -4.95
N THR A 45 3.69 -13.89 -4.19
CA THR A 45 2.83 -12.76 -4.53
C THR A 45 3.02 -11.63 -3.52
N TRP A 46 3.12 -10.41 -4.01
CA TRP A 46 3.13 -9.23 -3.14
C TRP A 46 2.29 -8.11 -3.76
N ARG A 47 1.89 -7.16 -2.92
CA ARG A 47 1.07 -6.02 -3.32
C ARG A 47 1.96 -4.79 -3.46
N THR A 48 1.79 -4.05 -4.54
CA THR A 48 2.57 -2.84 -4.79
C THR A 48 1.81 -1.91 -5.73
N THR A 49 2.29 -0.67 -5.85
CA THR A 49 1.78 0.27 -6.84
C THR A 49 2.94 0.63 -7.77
N PRO A 50 2.82 0.34 -9.07
CA PRO A 50 3.88 0.67 -10.02
C PRO A 50 4.13 2.18 -10.08
N GLY A 51 5.39 2.56 -10.23
CA GLY A 51 5.74 3.90 -10.63
C GLY A 51 5.58 4.05 -12.14
N VAL A 52 5.40 5.28 -12.61
CA VAL A 52 5.39 5.56 -14.05
C VAL A 52 6.49 6.57 -14.34
N TYR A 53 7.39 6.20 -15.23
CA TYR A 53 8.50 7.03 -15.66
C TYR A 53 8.55 7.04 -17.18
N ASP A 54 8.45 8.22 -17.77
CA ASP A 54 8.47 8.42 -19.22
C ASP A 54 7.41 7.53 -19.93
N GLY A 55 6.22 7.44 -19.33
CA GLY A 55 5.11 6.65 -19.89
C GLY A 55 5.20 5.15 -19.67
N VAL A 56 6.27 4.67 -19.03
CA VAL A 56 6.50 3.24 -18.78
C VAL A 56 6.24 2.91 -17.32
N GLY A 57 5.44 1.87 -17.06
CA GLY A 57 5.22 1.35 -15.72
C GLY A 57 6.45 0.59 -15.22
N LEU A 58 6.86 0.88 -13.98
CA LEU A 58 8.00 0.24 -13.34
C LEU A 58 7.57 -0.38 -12.02
N VAL A 59 7.98 -1.63 -11.78
CA VAL A 59 7.71 -2.33 -10.52
C VAL A 59 9.03 -2.64 -9.84
N VAL A 60 9.17 -2.21 -8.59
CA VAL A 60 10.35 -2.49 -7.79
C VAL A 60 10.25 -3.89 -7.19
N VAL A 61 11.31 -4.68 -7.35
CA VAL A 61 11.46 -5.98 -6.69
C VAL A 61 12.30 -5.76 -5.45
N ASN A 62 11.64 -5.67 -4.30
CA ASN A 62 12.31 -5.34 -3.05
C ASN A 62 13.12 -6.51 -2.49
N ARG A 63 13.91 -6.23 -1.44
CA ARG A 63 14.78 -7.22 -0.81
C ARG A 63 14.00 -8.45 -0.30
N SER A 64 12.83 -8.24 0.25
CA SER A 64 11.97 -9.31 0.76
C SER A 64 11.54 -10.28 -0.35
N VAL A 65 11.15 -9.75 -1.50
CA VAL A 65 10.78 -10.54 -2.68
C VAL A 65 11.99 -11.31 -3.21
N LYS A 66 13.15 -10.66 -3.29
CA LYS A 66 14.38 -11.31 -3.74
C LYS A 66 14.76 -12.48 -2.82
N ALA A 67 14.64 -12.29 -1.52
CA ALA A 67 14.91 -13.36 -0.54
C ALA A 67 13.94 -14.53 -0.68
N ALA A 68 12.66 -14.25 -0.92
CA ALA A 68 11.62 -15.28 -1.04
C ALA A 68 11.70 -16.06 -2.36
N THR A 69 12.18 -15.44 -3.44
CA THR A 69 12.15 -16.01 -4.79
C THR A 69 13.51 -16.40 -5.34
N GLY A 70 14.58 -15.83 -4.77
CA GLY A 70 15.93 -16.05 -5.26
C GLY A 70 16.29 -15.29 -6.54
N VAL A 71 15.42 -14.37 -7.00
CA VAL A 71 15.66 -13.59 -8.21
C VAL A 71 16.57 -12.40 -7.93
N ASP A 72 17.28 -11.95 -8.97
CA ASP A 72 18.10 -10.73 -8.91
C ASP A 72 18.15 -10.08 -10.30
N ALA A 73 18.76 -8.91 -10.36
CA ALA A 73 18.98 -8.21 -11.62
C ALA A 73 19.71 -9.10 -12.62
N GLY A 74 19.28 -9.08 -13.87
CA GLY A 74 19.79 -9.94 -14.91
C GLY A 74 18.98 -11.21 -15.13
N ASP A 75 18.15 -11.61 -14.16
CA ASP A 75 17.31 -12.77 -14.32
C ASP A 75 16.11 -12.49 -15.23
N ARG A 76 15.84 -13.44 -16.11
CA ARG A 76 14.65 -13.39 -16.94
C ARG A 76 13.59 -14.28 -16.28
N VAL A 77 12.47 -13.66 -15.90
CA VAL A 77 11.45 -14.32 -15.10
C VAL A 77 10.06 -14.17 -15.71
N ARG A 78 9.22 -15.16 -15.43
CA ARG A 78 7.80 -15.09 -15.76
C ARG A 78 7.09 -14.33 -14.67
N ILE A 79 6.28 -13.32 -15.06
CA ILE A 79 5.60 -12.42 -14.15
C ILE A 79 4.10 -12.46 -14.40
N GLU A 80 3.33 -12.50 -13.34
CA GLU A 80 1.89 -12.33 -13.39
C GLU A 80 1.54 -11.06 -12.62
N ILE A 81 0.74 -10.18 -13.23
CA ILE A 81 0.31 -8.93 -12.62
C ILE A 81 -1.21 -8.80 -12.77
N GLU A 82 -1.89 -8.47 -11.68
CA GLU A 82 -3.34 -8.26 -11.68
C GLU A 82 -3.70 -7.04 -10.85
N LEU A 83 -4.85 -6.44 -11.15
CA LEU A 83 -5.34 -5.31 -10.37
C LEU A 83 -5.69 -5.79 -8.97
N ASP A 84 -5.16 -5.09 -7.96
CA ASP A 84 -5.50 -5.34 -6.57
C ASP A 84 -6.82 -4.65 -6.25
N THR A 85 -7.88 -5.44 -6.13
CA THR A 85 -9.22 -4.95 -5.86
C THR A 85 -9.58 -4.99 -4.38
N GLU A 86 -8.70 -5.53 -3.52
CA GLU A 86 -8.96 -5.55 -2.10
C GLU A 86 -8.90 -4.14 -1.52
N PRO A 87 -9.92 -3.74 -0.74
CA PRO A 87 -9.89 -2.45 -0.07
C PRO A 87 -8.68 -2.38 0.86
N ARG A 88 -8.01 -1.23 0.88
CA ARG A 88 -7.01 -0.96 1.90
C ARG A 88 -7.74 -0.51 3.14
N GLU A 89 -7.78 -1.36 4.14
CA GLU A 89 -8.40 -1.06 5.41
C GLU A 89 -7.34 -0.89 6.49
N VAL A 90 -7.58 0.10 7.35
CA VAL A 90 -6.77 0.31 8.54
C VAL A 90 -7.40 -0.46 9.68
N VAL A 91 -6.60 -1.25 10.41
CA VAL A 91 -7.05 -1.89 11.63
C VAL A 91 -7.11 -0.84 12.72
N VAL A 92 -8.32 -0.46 13.13
CA VAL A 92 -8.55 0.55 14.16
C VAL A 92 -8.40 -0.10 15.53
N PRO A 93 -7.49 0.40 16.41
CA PRO A 93 -7.36 -0.14 17.77
C PRO A 93 -8.67 -0.04 18.56
N ASP A 94 -8.88 -0.93 19.50
CA ASP A 94 -10.13 -1.00 20.26
C ASP A 94 -10.42 0.29 21.03
N ASP A 95 -9.41 0.92 21.59
CA ASP A 95 -9.58 2.18 22.34
C ASP A 95 -10.04 3.32 21.43
N LEU A 96 -9.48 3.43 20.23
CA LEU A 96 -9.92 4.43 19.24
C LEU A 96 -11.32 4.09 18.73
N ARG A 97 -11.59 2.83 18.45
CA ARG A 97 -12.92 2.39 17.99
C ARG A 97 -14.00 2.76 18.99
N ALA A 98 -13.77 2.49 20.28
CA ALA A 98 -14.70 2.82 21.34
C ALA A 98 -14.93 4.32 21.45
N ALA A 99 -13.86 5.12 21.38
CA ALA A 99 -13.94 6.58 21.44
C ALA A 99 -14.73 7.17 20.26
N LEU A 100 -14.50 6.65 19.06
CA LEU A 100 -15.25 7.06 17.87
C LEU A 100 -16.72 6.67 17.95
N ALA A 101 -17.02 5.50 18.51
CA ALA A 101 -18.41 5.05 18.70
C ALA A 101 -19.21 5.96 19.62
N ASP A 102 -18.56 6.57 20.62
CA ASP A 102 -19.20 7.50 21.55
C ASP A 102 -19.55 8.84 20.90
N VAL A 103 -18.93 9.18 19.77
CA VAL A 103 -19.17 10.44 19.06
C VAL A 103 -19.50 10.10 17.59
N PRO A 104 -20.80 9.98 17.24
CA PRO A 104 -21.20 9.56 15.89
C PRO A 104 -20.62 10.45 14.77
N ALA A 105 -20.51 11.75 14.99
CA ALA A 105 -19.92 12.66 14.02
C ALA A 105 -18.44 12.36 13.78
N ALA A 106 -17.71 11.97 14.81
CA ALA A 106 -16.30 11.58 14.71
C ALA A 106 -16.15 10.26 13.95
N ARG A 107 -16.99 9.29 14.23
CA ARG A 107 -16.99 8.01 13.54
C ARG A 107 -17.20 8.20 12.03
N ALA A 108 -18.20 9.00 11.66
CA ALA A 108 -18.50 9.30 10.26
C ALA A 108 -17.34 10.04 9.58
N ALA A 109 -16.78 11.05 10.25
CA ALA A 109 -15.67 11.84 9.73
C ALA A 109 -14.40 10.99 9.55
N PHE A 110 -14.08 10.12 10.50
CA PHE A 110 -12.93 9.23 10.40
C PHE A 110 -13.08 8.26 9.24
N GLY A 111 -14.28 7.71 9.03
CA GLY A 111 -14.57 6.80 7.92
C GLY A 111 -14.41 7.45 6.55
N LYS A 112 -14.55 8.77 6.46
CA LYS A 112 -14.37 9.53 5.21
C LYS A 112 -12.91 9.90 4.93
N LEU A 113 -12.01 9.75 5.88
CA LEU A 113 -10.60 10.03 5.67
C LEU A 113 -10.00 9.04 4.67
N SER A 114 -8.95 9.49 3.96
CA SER A 114 -8.17 8.59 3.11
C SER A 114 -7.51 7.50 3.96
N PHE A 115 -7.15 6.42 3.32
CA PHE A 115 -6.38 5.35 3.97
C PHE A 115 -5.13 5.90 4.66
N SER A 116 -4.39 6.79 3.99
CA SER A 116 -3.17 7.37 4.53
C SER A 116 -3.43 8.19 5.78
N HIS A 117 -4.48 9.01 5.79
CA HIS A 117 -4.83 9.83 6.96
C HIS A 117 -5.28 8.98 8.14
N GLN A 118 -6.10 7.96 7.90
CA GLN A 118 -6.50 7.03 8.95
C GLN A 118 -5.28 6.32 9.55
N ARG A 119 -4.38 5.87 8.69
CA ARG A 119 -3.16 5.18 9.11
C ARG A 119 -2.25 6.09 9.93
N GLU A 120 -2.10 7.35 9.56
CA GLU A 120 -1.31 8.33 10.32
C GLU A 120 -1.83 8.47 11.75
N TYR A 121 -3.14 8.60 11.94
CA TYR A 121 -3.74 8.68 13.27
C TYR A 121 -3.50 7.42 14.09
N VAL A 122 -3.72 6.25 13.48
CA VAL A 122 -3.53 4.97 14.15
C VAL A 122 -2.07 4.79 14.58
N GLN A 123 -1.12 5.09 13.70
CA GLN A 123 0.30 4.98 14.02
C GLN A 123 0.71 5.95 15.13
N TRP A 124 0.21 7.18 15.09
CA TRP A 124 0.48 8.17 16.12
C TRP A 124 0.00 7.72 17.50
N ILE A 125 -1.19 7.13 17.57
CA ILE A 125 -1.74 6.55 18.80
C ILE A 125 -0.87 5.38 19.29
N GLU A 126 -0.53 4.46 18.38
CA GLU A 126 0.23 3.26 18.72
C GLU A 126 1.68 3.55 19.12
N GLN A 127 2.24 4.68 18.68
CA GLN A 127 3.58 5.11 19.04
C GLN A 127 3.67 5.65 20.47
N ALA A 128 2.55 5.91 21.12
CA ALA A 128 2.54 6.40 22.50
C ALA A 128 3.10 5.33 23.45
N LYS A 129 4.10 5.70 24.24
CA LYS A 129 4.75 4.77 25.16
C LYS A 129 4.01 4.64 26.48
N ARG A 130 3.26 5.68 26.88
CA ARG A 130 2.52 5.72 28.14
C ARG A 130 1.02 5.65 27.86
N ALA A 131 0.30 4.96 28.75
CA ALA A 131 -1.16 4.81 28.63
C ALA A 131 -1.87 6.17 28.63
N GLU A 132 -1.44 7.10 29.45
CA GLU A 132 -2.00 8.47 29.51
C GLU A 132 -1.78 9.25 28.23
N THR A 133 -0.61 9.10 27.60
CA THR A 133 -0.31 9.73 26.32
C THR A 133 -1.18 9.11 25.21
N ARG A 134 -1.32 7.81 25.22
CA ARG A 134 -2.17 7.10 24.26
C ARG A 134 -3.62 7.55 24.38
N ALA A 135 -4.15 7.61 25.60
CA ALA A 135 -5.52 8.07 25.85
C ALA A 135 -5.75 9.51 25.35
N ARG A 136 -4.78 10.39 25.59
CA ARG A 136 -4.84 11.78 25.10
C ARG A 136 -4.84 11.84 23.56
N ARG A 137 -4.01 11.03 22.92
CA ARG A 137 -3.95 10.97 21.45
C ARG A 137 -5.24 10.44 20.84
N VAL A 138 -5.88 9.47 21.48
CA VAL A 138 -7.21 8.98 21.10
C VAL A 138 -8.24 10.10 21.19
N ALA A 139 -8.30 10.82 22.30
CA ALA A 139 -9.21 11.95 22.48
C ALA A 139 -8.94 13.07 21.48
N ASP A 140 -7.67 13.39 21.22
CA ASP A 140 -7.29 14.38 20.24
C ASP A 140 -7.68 13.99 18.82
N THR A 141 -7.57 12.71 18.47
CA THR A 141 -8.00 12.20 17.17
C THR A 141 -9.50 12.42 16.97
N VAL A 142 -10.32 12.05 17.94
CA VAL A 142 -11.78 12.26 17.89
C VAL A 142 -12.11 13.74 17.67
N ARG A 143 -11.45 14.62 18.42
CA ARG A 143 -11.66 16.07 18.30
C ARG A 143 -11.25 16.61 16.92
N ARG A 144 -10.08 16.19 16.43
CA ARG A 144 -9.54 16.68 15.16
C ARG A 144 -10.38 16.25 13.95
N VAL A 145 -10.84 15.02 13.93
CA VAL A 145 -11.66 14.54 12.80
C VAL A 145 -13.00 15.26 12.72
N VAL A 146 -13.59 15.58 13.87
CA VAL A 146 -14.84 16.34 13.92
C VAL A 146 -14.63 17.78 13.42
N SER A 147 -13.50 18.39 13.77
CA SER A 147 -13.18 19.77 13.37
C SER A 147 -12.66 19.89 11.94
N GLY A 148 -12.42 18.79 11.24
CA GLY A 148 -11.89 18.78 9.87
C GLY A 148 -10.41 19.11 9.77
N ARG A 149 -9.65 18.91 10.80
CA ARG A 149 -8.20 19.19 10.83
C ARG A 149 -7.35 17.93 10.83
#